data_7793d7e48b7783ebbc840a7742d63527
#
_entry.id   7793d7e48b7783ebbc840a7742d63527
#
_cell.length_a   1.000
_cell.length_b   1.000
_cell.length_c   1.000
_cell.angle_alpha   90.00
_cell.angle_beta   90.00
_cell.angle_gamma   90.00
#
_symmetry.space_group_name_H-M   'P 1'
#
loop_
_entity.id
_entity.type
_entity.pdbx_description
1 polymer ?
#
loop_
_entity_poly.entity_id
_entity_poly.type
_entity_poly.pdbx_seq_one_letter_code
_entity_poly.pdbx_strand_id
1 'polypeptide(L)'
;MIKYRPKEVDFMYTLFIDTHDEVITVSLVNESNVFTKEQASFHKHAVYLVPMIRSILSENNLTVKDIKNIVCINGPGSFTGLRIGLTVGKTLAYTLNVSIYLMSSLEAYLVSSEKSDNNIAVIEDTKGYYIRGNNIEEQYVTDMSKYEKYNIVPKVLDVRKVVSEALKKNSVNAHLVRANYVKEIEVNKRD
;
A
#
# COMPACT_ATOMS: atom_id res chain seq x y z
N MET A 1 12.81 -37.67 6.34
CA MET A 1 11.98 -37.51 7.55
C MET A 1 10.87 -36.52 7.22
N ILE A 2 9.66 -37.02 6.91
CA ILE A 2 8.50 -36.17 6.53
C ILE A 2 8.03 -35.54 7.84
N LYS A 3 8.22 -34.21 7.97
CA LYS A 3 7.65 -33.43 9.09
C LYS A 3 6.15 -33.45 8.96
N TYR A 4 5.49 -34.11 9.89
CA TYR A 4 4.04 -34.11 10.05
C TYR A 4 3.57 -32.66 10.26
N ARG A 5 2.85 -32.09 9.28
CA ARG A 5 2.15 -30.83 9.42
C ARG A 5 0.84 -31.15 10.16
N PRO A 6 0.57 -30.62 11.34
CA PRO A 6 -0.74 -30.80 11.96
C PRO A 6 -1.81 -30.22 11.01
N LYS A 7 -3.00 -30.86 10.98
CA LYS A 7 -4.13 -30.50 10.12
C LYS A 7 -4.36 -28.99 10.11
N GLU A 8 -4.41 -28.47 8.89
CA GLU A 8 -4.61 -27.11 8.47
C GLU A 8 -5.62 -26.34 9.33
N VAL A 9 -5.11 -25.46 10.16
CA VAL A 9 -5.79 -24.19 10.37
C VAL A 9 -5.49 -23.42 9.08
N ASP A 10 -6.50 -23.19 8.27
CA ASP A 10 -6.39 -22.48 6.99
C ASP A 10 -6.05 -21.01 7.29
N PHE A 11 -4.78 -20.74 7.55
CA PHE A 11 -4.27 -19.40 7.85
C PHE A 11 -4.30 -18.58 6.56
N MET A 12 -5.45 -17.97 6.29
CA MET A 12 -5.62 -17.08 5.15
C MET A 12 -4.88 -15.76 5.43
N TYR A 13 -3.75 -15.55 4.74
CA TYR A 13 -2.99 -14.32 4.85
C TYR A 13 -3.35 -13.33 3.74
N THR A 14 -3.37 -12.06 4.12
CA THR A 14 -3.34 -10.94 3.18
C THR A 14 -1.91 -10.46 3.04
N LEU A 15 -1.40 -10.44 1.81
CA LEU A 15 -0.12 -9.82 1.47
C LEU A 15 -0.33 -8.33 1.29
N PHE A 16 0.31 -7.53 2.12
CA PHE A 16 0.36 -6.07 1.98
C PHE A 16 1.67 -5.67 1.30
N ILE A 17 1.57 -4.79 0.31
CA ILE A 17 2.70 -4.26 -0.45
C ILE A 17 2.62 -2.74 -0.48
N ASP A 18 3.66 -2.09 0.03
CA ASP A 18 3.85 -0.66 -0.08
C ASP A 18 5.24 -0.34 -0.64
N THR A 19 5.25 0.49 -1.67
CA THR A 19 6.45 0.94 -2.39
C THR A 19 6.32 2.42 -2.79
N HIS A 20 5.41 3.14 -2.13
CA HIS A 20 5.11 4.52 -2.51
C HIS A 20 6.18 5.52 -2.06
N ASP A 21 7.07 5.13 -1.17
CA ASP A 21 8.14 5.96 -0.61
C ASP A 21 9.51 5.26 -0.74
N GLU A 22 10.55 5.82 -0.13
CA GLU A 22 11.92 5.25 -0.13
C GLU A 22 12.01 3.93 0.64
N VAL A 23 11.11 3.68 1.57
CA VAL A 23 11.03 2.43 2.32
C VAL A 23 10.00 1.51 1.69
N ILE A 24 10.45 0.30 1.32
CA ILE A 24 9.55 -0.77 0.92
C ILE A 24 9.02 -1.44 2.19
N THR A 25 7.69 -1.57 2.30
CA THR A 25 7.05 -2.34 3.36
C THR A 25 6.31 -3.53 2.75
N VAL A 26 6.62 -4.73 3.24
CA VAL A 26 5.92 -5.97 2.90
C VAL A 26 5.41 -6.60 4.18
N SER A 27 4.12 -6.92 4.23
CA SER A 27 3.56 -7.58 5.41
C SER A 27 2.64 -8.75 5.04
N LEU A 28 2.61 -9.74 5.93
CA LEU A 28 1.62 -10.81 5.93
C LEU A 28 0.70 -10.61 7.12
N VAL A 29 -0.59 -10.44 6.86
CA VAL A 29 -1.61 -10.10 7.86
C VAL A 29 -2.69 -11.17 7.87
N ASN A 30 -3.01 -11.66 9.06
CA ASN A 30 -4.23 -12.41 9.32
C ASN A 30 -4.90 -11.90 10.61
N GLU A 31 -5.97 -12.55 11.06
CA GLU A 31 -6.68 -12.13 12.27
C GLU A 31 -5.77 -12.00 13.51
N SER A 32 -4.83 -12.94 13.68
CA SER A 32 -4.00 -13.04 14.87
C SER A 32 -2.61 -12.41 14.72
N ASN A 33 -2.05 -12.40 13.51
CA ASN A 33 -0.65 -12.06 13.28
C ASN A 33 -0.47 -10.95 12.25
N VAL A 34 0.57 -10.15 12.46
CA VAL A 34 1.14 -9.25 11.46
C VAL A 34 2.65 -9.48 11.45
N PHE A 35 3.15 -9.98 10.34
CA PHE A 35 4.59 -10.08 10.09
C PHE A 35 4.97 -8.98 9.12
N THR A 36 5.95 -8.17 9.42
CA THR A 36 6.35 -7.03 8.60
C THR A 36 7.85 -7.06 8.33
N LYS A 37 8.22 -6.73 7.11
CA LYS A 37 9.59 -6.43 6.70
C LYS A 37 9.63 -5.07 6.04
N GLU A 38 10.63 -4.29 6.42
CA GLU A 38 10.91 -2.98 5.85
C GLU A 38 12.33 -2.93 5.31
N GLN A 39 12.51 -2.25 4.18
CA GLN A 39 13.80 -2.10 3.54
C GLN A 39 13.90 -0.75 2.84
N ALA A 40 14.89 0.05 3.21
CA ALA A 40 15.23 1.25 2.46
C ALA A 40 15.66 0.87 1.04
N SER A 41 15.00 1.42 0.05
CA SER A 41 15.16 0.99 -1.34
C SER A 41 16.33 1.65 -2.05
N PHE A 42 16.67 2.90 -1.70
CA PHE A 42 17.66 3.70 -2.40
C PHE A 42 17.51 3.60 -3.93
N HIS A 43 16.27 3.76 -4.43
CA HIS A 43 15.87 3.60 -5.84
C HIS A 43 16.00 2.16 -6.40
N LYS A 44 16.13 1.14 -5.55
CA LYS A 44 16.28 -0.27 -5.95
C LYS A 44 15.03 -1.12 -5.64
N HIS A 45 13.84 -0.53 -5.67
CA HIS A 45 12.57 -1.23 -5.38
C HIS A 45 12.43 -2.55 -6.15
N ALA A 46 12.78 -2.58 -7.44
CA ALA A 46 12.70 -3.79 -8.27
C ALA A 46 13.65 -4.91 -7.80
N VAL A 47 14.77 -4.54 -7.17
CA VAL A 47 15.75 -5.52 -6.67
C VAL A 47 15.27 -6.16 -5.36
N TYR A 48 14.63 -5.38 -4.48
CA TYR A 48 14.33 -5.84 -3.13
C TYR A 48 12.94 -6.44 -2.96
N LEU A 49 11.92 -5.94 -3.65
CA LEU A 49 10.53 -6.29 -3.36
C LEU A 49 10.23 -7.79 -3.43
N VAL A 50 10.57 -8.46 -4.53
CA VAL A 50 10.29 -9.90 -4.70
C VAL A 50 11.10 -10.77 -3.73
N PRO A 51 12.41 -10.54 -3.50
CA PRO A 51 13.15 -11.18 -2.42
C PRO A 51 12.54 -10.99 -1.03
N MET A 52 12.04 -9.78 -0.70
CA MET A 52 11.37 -9.53 0.59
C MET A 52 10.10 -10.36 0.75
N ILE A 53 9.24 -10.43 -0.30
CA ILE A 53 8.04 -11.27 -0.29
C ILE A 53 8.41 -12.75 -0.07
N ARG A 54 9.43 -13.24 -0.77
CA ARG A 54 9.91 -14.61 -0.60
C ARG A 54 10.45 -14.88 0.81
N SER A 55 11.24 -13.94 1.33
CA SER A 55 11.85 -14.04 2.67
C SER A 55 10.78 -14.06 3.77
N ILE A 56 9.82 -13.14 3.76
CA ILE A 56 8.79 -13.08 4.79
C ILE A 56 7.89 -14.34 4.80
N LEU A 57 7.61 -14.92 3.64
CA LEU A 57 6.90 -16.18 3.54
C LEU A 57 7.72 -17.34 4.14
N SER A 58 8.98 -17.49 3.72
CA SER A 58 9.84 -18.60 4.16
C SER A 58 10.14 -18.56 5.64
N GLU A 59 10.39 -17.39 6.22
CA GLU A 59 10.65 -17.21 7.65
C GLU A 59 9.46 -17.57 8.55
N ASN A 60 8.25 -17.44 8.00
CA ASN A 60 7.02 -17.81 8.70
C ASN A 60 6.50 -19.22 8.31
N ASN A 61 7.31 -20.04 7.61
CA ASN A 61 6.93 -21.35 7.11
C ASN A 61 5.68 -21.35 6.21
N LEU A 62 5.48 -20.24 5.47
CA LEU A 62 4.39 -20.01 4.54
C LEU A 62 4.87 -20.10 3.09
N THR A 63 3.92 -20.29 2.20
CA THR A 63 4.12 -20.32 0.75
C THR A 63 3.17 -19.31 0.08
N VAL A 64 3.33 -19.05 -1.19
CA VAL A 64 2.41 -18.19 -1.96
C VAL A 64 0.96 -18.71 -1.98
N LYS A 65 0.75 -20.01 -1.72
CA LYS A 65 -0.60 -20.62 -1.65
C LYS A 65 -1.38 -20.21 -0.40
N ASP A 66 -0.68 -19.75 0.62
CA ASP A 66 -1.28 -19.28 1.87
C ASP A 66 -1.78 -17.82 1.75
N ILE A 67 -1.48 -17.14 0.62
CA ILE A 67 -2.00 -15.80 0.30
C ILE A 67 -3.40 -15.93 -0.30
N LYS A 68 -4.37 -15.22 0.26
CA LYS A 68 -5.76 -15.19 -0.20
C LYS A 68 -6.21 -13.81 -0.70
N ASN A 69 -5.57 -12.77 -0.21
CA ASN A 69 -5.81 -11.40 -0.66
C ASN A 69 -4.48 -10.66 -0.82
N ILE A 70 -4.49 -9.65 -1.66
CA ILE A 70 -3.37 -8.73 -1.81
C ILE A 70 -3.90 -7.31 -1.62
N VAL A 71 -3.22 -6.52 -0.81
CA VAL A 71 -3.45 -5.08 -0.64
C VAL A 71 -2.23 -4.33 -1.11
N CYS A 72 -2.40 -3.39 -2.03
CA CYS A 72 -1.31 -2.54 -2.52
C CYS A 72 -1.62 -1.08 -2.25
N ILE A 73 -0.61 -0.33 -1.78
CA ILE A 73 -0.65 1.13 -1.83
C ILE A 73 -0.49 1.56 -3.29
N ASN A 74 -1.43 2.41 -3.76
CA ASN A 74 -1.46 2.83 -5.16
C ASN A 74 -1.11 4.31 -5.39
N GLY A 75 -0.67 5.02 -4.34
CA GLY A 75 -0.23 6.41 -4.41
C GLY A 75 -1.19 7.41 -3.74
N PRO A 76 -0.86 8.67 -3.74
CA PRO A 76 0.31 9.30 -4.37
C PRO A 76 1.66 8.91 -3.74
N GLY A 77 2.75 9.10 -4.48
CA GLY A 77 4.12 8.81 -4.03
C GLY A 77 5.09 8.59 -5.20
N SER A 78 6.18 7.89 -4.95
CA SER A 78 7.22 7.57 -5.92
C SER A 78 6.67 6.90 -7.17
N PHE A 79 6.77 7.57 -8.32
CA PHE A 79 6.28 7.07 -9.60
C PHE A 79 6.85 5.69 -9.97
N THR A 80 8.15 5.50 -9.79
CA THR A 80 8.81 4.23 -10.08
C THR A 80 8.43 3.17 -9.05
N GLY A 81 8.46 3.52 -7.77
CA GLY A 81 8.11 2.61 -6.69
C GLY A 81 6.69 2.05 -6.84
N LEU A 82 5.70 2.92 -7.01
CA LEU A 82 4.30 2.54 -7.20
C LEU A 82 4.11 1.56 -8.37
N ARG A 83 4.74 1.81 -9.52
CA ARG A 83 4.65 0.92 -10.67
C ARG A 83 5.21 -0.46 -10.39
N ILE A 84 6.33 -0.54 -9.66
CA ILE A 84 6.94 -1.81 -9.28
C ILE A 84 6.02 -2.58 -8.34
N GLY A 85 5.56 -1.96 -7.25
CA GLY A 85 4.67 -2.59 -6.27
C GLY A 85 3.37 -3.08 -6.89
N LEU A 86 2.70 -2.23 -7.67
CA LEU A 86 1.46 -2.58 -8.35
C LEU A 86 1.66 -3.66 -9.42
N THR A 87 2.79 -3.66 -10.14
CA THR A 87 3.09 -4.71 -11.12
C THR A 87 3.28 -6.06 -10.44
N VAL A 88 4.03 -6.12 -9.35
CA VAL A 88 4.21 -7.35 -8.57
C VAL A 88 2.87 -7.79 -7.96
N GLY A 89 2.13 -6.88 -7.32
CA GLY A 89 0.85 -7.19 -6.69
C GLY A 89 -0.18 -7.74 -7.68
N LYS A 90 -0.40 -7.07 -8.82
CA LYS A 90 -1.36 -7.56 -9.83
C LYS A 90 -0.94 -8.88 -10.50
N THR A 91 0.37 -9.08 -10.71
CA THR A 91 0.88 -10.32 -11.27
C THR A 91 0.64 -11.48 -10.32
N LEU A 92 0.93 -11.30 -9.02
CA LEU A 92 0.63 -12.30 -7.99
C LEU A 92 -0.88 -12.55 -7.89
N ALA A 93 -1.72 -11.50 -7.85
CA ALA A 93 -3.17 -11.64 -7.79
C ALA A 93 -3.71 -12.47 -8.96
N TYR A 94 -3.27 -12.16 -10.17
CA TYR A 94 -3.66 -12.90 -11.37
C TYR A 94 -3.20 -14.35 -11.34
N THR A 95 -1.90 -14.58 -11.03
CA THR A 95 -1.31 -15.93 -11.05
C THR A 95 -1.87 -16.83 -9.96
N LEU A 96 -2.16 -16.30 -8.78
CA LEU A 96 -2.71 -17.03 -7.65
C LEU A 96 -4.24 -17.12 -7.68
N ASN A 97 -4.89 -16.40 -8.59
CA ASN A 97 -6.34 -16.25 -8.66
C ASN A 97 -6.94 -15.76 -7.32
N VAL A 98 -6.36 -14.71 -6.76
CA VAL A 98 -6.79 -14.10 -5.49
C VAL A 98 -7.21 -12.64 -5.70
N SER A 99 -8.00 -12.11 -4.77
CA SER A 99 -8.47 -10.73 -4.82
C SER A 99 -7.36 -9.73 -4.56
N ILE A 100 -7.37 -8.60 -5.29
CA ILE A 100 -6.49 -7.46 -5.06
C ILE A 100 -7.29 -6.21 -4.70
N TYR A 101 -6.81 -5.49 -3.70
CA TYR A 101 -7.40 -4.27 -3.17
C TYR A 101 -6.38 -3.14 -3.24
N LEU A 102 -6.85 -1.94 -3.47
CA LEU A 102 -6.01 -0.75 -3.55
C LEU A 102 -6.35 0.21 -2.41
N MET A 103 -5.30 0.83 -1.85
CA MET A 103 -5.41 1.85 -0.82
C MET A 103 -4.56 3.06 -1.22
N SER A 104 -5.13 4.26 -1.15
CA SER A 104 -4.34 5.48 -1.29
C SER A 104 -3.35 5.61 -0.12
N SER A 105 -2.14 6.11 -0.38
CA SER A 105 -1.14 6.38 0.68
C SER A 105 -1.65 7.42 1.69
N LEU A 106 -2.36 8.44 1.23
CA LEU A 106 -2.97 9.44 2.10
C LEU A 106 -4.07 8.83 2.98
N GLU A 107 -4.92 7.99 2.41
CA GLU A 107 -5.94 7.26 3.17
C GLU A 107 -5.31 6.31 4.18
N ALA A 108 -4.24 5.62 3.82
CA ALA A 108 -3.53 4.73 4.72
C ALA A 108 -2.96 5.46 5.94
N TYR A 109 -2.43 6.68 5.78
CA TYR A 109 -1.99 7.52 6.89
C TYR A 109 -3.14 7.96 7.80
N LEU A 110 -4.29 8.37 7.21
CA LEU A 110 -5.49 8.74 7.99
C LEU A 110 -6.02 7.57 8.80
N VAL A 111 -6.13 6.40 8.20
CA VAL A 111 -6.62 5.17 8.86
C VAL A 111 -5.68 4.74 9.99
N SER A 112 -4.38 4.97 9.82
CA SER A 112 -3.36 4.63 10.83
C SER A 112 -3.36 5.56 12.03
N SER A 113 -3.89 6.76 11.87
CA SER A 113 -3.92 7.79 12.91
C SER A 113 -5.14 7.65 13.83
N GLU A 114 -5.13 8.38 14.94
CA GLU A 114 -6.33 8.54 15.77
C GLU A 114 -7.42 9.25 14.97
N LYS A 115 -8.68 8.83 15.17
CA LYS A 115 -9.80 9.43 14.45
C LYS A 115 -10.06 10.85 14.91
N SER A 116 -10.05 11.79 13.98
CA SER A 116 -10.45 13.17 14.19
C SER A 116 -10.91 13.78 12.86
N ASP A 117 -12.01 14.52 12.88
CA ASP A 117 -12.54 15.21 11.68
C ASP A 117 -11.59 16.31 11.17
N ASN A 118 -10.69 16.77 12.05
CA ASN A 118 -9.68 17.78 11.72
C ASN A 118 -8.36 17.17 11.21
N ASN A 119 -8.28 15.86 11.02
CA ASN A 119 -7.07 15.23 10.50
C ASN A 119 -6.96 15.38 8.98
N ILE A 120 -5.74 15.68 8.52
CA ILE A 120 -5.35 15.74 7.12
C ILE A 120 -4.05 14.96 6.90
N ALA A 121 -4.02 14.10 5.90
CA ALA A 121 -2.80 13.48 5.40
C ALA A 121 -2.22 14.36 4.30
N VAL A 122 -0.89 14.54 4.30
CA VAL A 122 -0.17 15.39 3.38
C VAL A 122 1.08 14.68 2.87
N ILE A 123 1.24 14.66 1.55
CA ILE A 123 2.49 14.24 0.88
C ILE A 123 2.99 15.40 0.06
N GLU A 124 4.22 15.83 0.34
CA GLU A 124 4.86 16.91 -0.39
C GLU A 124 5.30 16.43 -1.80
N ASP A 125 5.17 17.31 -2.76
CA ASP A 125 5.67 17.18 -4.13
C ASP A 125 6.49 18.43 -4.48
N THR A 126 7.21 18.40 -5.58
CA THR A 126 8.13 19.48 -6.00
C THR A 126 7.45 20.86 -6.13
N LYS A 127 6.16 20.89 -6.46
CA LYS A 127 5.41 22.13 -6.73
C LYS A 127 4.16 22.31 -5.88
N GLY A 128 3.93 21.43 -4.90
CA GLY A 128 2.75 21.49 -4.04
C GLY A 128 2.60 20.25 -3.18
N TYR A 129 1.36 19.89 -2.90
CA TYR A 129 1.02 18.89 -1.89
C TYR A 129 -0.14 18.03 -2.36
N TYR A 130 -0.02 16.74 -2.17
CA TYR A 130 -1.17 15.85 -2.21
C TYR A 130 -1.80 15.83 -0.83
N ILE A 131 -3.10 16.05 -0.75
CA ILE A 131 -3.82 16.13 0.52
C ILE A 131 -5.08 15.27 0.49
N ARG A 132 -5.46 14.77 1.66
CA ARG A 132 -6.74 14.11 1.93
C ARG A 132 -7.09 14.29 3.41
N GLY A 133 -8.35 14.54 3.71
CA GLY A 133 -8.89 14.55 5.08
C GLY A 133 -10.17 13.72 5.15
N ASN A 134 -10.74 13.56 6.35
CA ASN A 134 -11.99 12.82 6.49
C ASN A 134 -13.15 13.48 5.71
N ASN A 135 -13.15 14.81 5.63
CA ASN A 135 -14.13 15.62 4.89
C ASN A 135 -13.48 16.39 3.71
N ILE A 136 -12.30 15.97 3.29
CA ILE A 136 -11.56 16.57 2.16
C ILE A 136 -11.22 15.45 1.20
N GLU A 137 -11.76 15.53 -0.01
CA GLU A 137 -11.42 14.59 -1.08
C GLU A 137 -9.93 14.67 -1.43
N GLU A 138 -9.39 13.56 -1.89
CA GLU A 138 -8.00 13.46 -2.30
C GLU A 138 -7.72 14.37 -3.50
N GLN A 139 -6.79 15.30 -3.34
CA GLN A 139 -6.51 16.31 -4.34
C GLN A 139 -5.05 16.81 -4.28
N TYR A 140 -4.62 17.49 -5.32
CA TYR A 140 -3.35 18.21 -5.38
C TYR A 140 -3.57 19.70 -5.19
N VAL A 141 -2.80 20.34 -4.31
CA VAL A 141 -2.88 21.78 -4.03
C VAL A 141 -1.49 22.40 -4.05
N THR A 142 -1.40 23.67 -4.44
CA THR A 142 -0.15 24.43 -4.43
C THR A 142 -0.03 25.37 -3.22
N ASP A 143 -1.14 25.57 -2.50
CA ASP A 143 -1.21 26.45 -1.34
C ASP A 143 -1.88 25.73 -0.17
N MET A 144 -1.20 25.69 0.97
CA MET A 144 -1.66 25.06 2.21
C MET A 144 -2.36 26.03 3.17
N SER A 145 -2.45 27.31 2.87
CA SER A 145 -3.01 28.34 3.79
C SER A 145 -4.44 28.02 4.26
N LYS A 146 -5.24 27.43 3.40
CA LYS A 146 -6.62 27.01 3.74
C LYS A 146 -6.69 25.82 4.68
N TYR A 147 -5.59 25.10 4.85
CA TYR A 147 -5.50 23.84 5.59
C TYR A 147 -4.73 23.96 6.92
N GLU A 148 -4.23 25.14 7.29
CA GLU A 148 -3.47 25.40 8.52
C GLU A 148 -4.24 25.03 9.80
N LYS A 149 -5.57 25.05 9.74
CA LYS A 149 -6.43 24.65 10.88
C LYS A 149 -6.52 23.13 11.11
N TYR A 150 -6.03 22.32 10.17
CA TYR A 150 -6.08 20.87 10.27
C TYR A 150 -4.84 20.29 10.93
N ASN A 151 -5.01 19.17 11.59
CA ASN A 151 -3.89 18.41 12.17
C ASN A 151 -3.29 17.53 11.09
N ILE A 152 -2.05 17.78 10.69
CA ILE A 152 -1.32 16.92 9.76
C ILE A 152 -0.96 15.62 10.49
N VAL A 153 -1.47 14.50 9.98
CA VAL A 153 -1.17 13.19 10.55
C VAL A 153 0.25 12.73 10.21
N PRO A 154 0.91 11.95 11.10
CA PRO A 154 2.23 11.40 10.82
C PRO A 154 2.19 10.42 9.64
N LYS A 155 3.29 10.37 8.87
CA LYS A 155 3.50 9.42 7.75
C LYS A 155 3.91 8.04 8.30
N VAL A 156 3.05 7.45 9.11
CA VAL A 156 3.27 6.14 9.75
C VAL A 156 2.12 5.22 9.39
N LEU A 157 2.42 3.96 9.11
CA LEU A 157 1.42 2.96 8.73
C LEU A 157 1.16 1.98 9.88
N ASP A 158 -0.09 1.89 10.30
CA ASP A 158 -0.62 0.75 11.03
C ASP A 158 -1.14 -0.26 10.00
N VAL A 159 -0.28 -1.20 9.62
CA VAL A 159 -0.58 -2.16 8.55
C VAL A 159 -1.86 -2.96 8.84
N ARG A 160 -2.13 -3.31 10.10
CA ARG A 160 -3.35 -4.03 10.47
C ARG A 160 -4.61 -3.21 10.18
N LYS A 161 -4.62 -1.94 10.58
CA LYS A 161 -5.74 -1.03 10.29
C LYS A 161 -5.91 -0.81 8.79
N VAL A 162 -4.81 -0.56 8.08
CA VAL A 162 -4.80 -0.33 6.62
C VAL A 162 -5.37 -1.54 5.88
N VAL A 163 -4.91 -2.75 6.19
CA VAL A 163 -5.42 -3.98 5.56
C VAL A 163 -6.89 -4.20 5.91
N SER A 164 -7.27 -4.04 7.18
CA SER A 164 -8.67 -4.18 7.61
C SER A 164 -9.60 -3.22 6.87
N GLU A 165 -9.18 -1.97 6.65
CA GLU A 165 -9.98 -0.99 5.93
C GLU A 165 -10.02 -1.28 4.41
N ALA A 166 -8.89 -1.68 3.84
CA ALA A 166 -8.83 -2.04 2.42
C ALA A 166 -9.75 -3.21 2.07
N LEU A 167 -9.84 -4.22 2.93
CA LEU A 167 -10.69 -5.39 2.71
C LEU A 167 -12.20 -5.10 2.79
N LYS A 168 -12.61 -3.96 3.33
CA LYS A 168 -14.02 -3.50 3.30
C LYS A 168 -14.42 -2.93 1.94
N LYS A 169 -13.46 -2.59 1.10
CA LYS A 169 -13.70 -2.05 -0.24
C LYS A 169 -13.98 -3.16 -1.25
N ASN A 170 -14.42 -2.79 -2.44
CA ASN A 170 -14.51 -3.72 -3.55
C ASN A 170 -13.10 -4.08 -4.05
N SER A 171 -12.87 -5.36 -4.33
CA SER A 171 -11.65 -5.79 -5.03
C SER A 171 -11.61 -5.24 -6.44
N VAL A 172 -10.41 -5.05 -6.96
CA VAL A 172 -10.17 -4.53 -8.31
C VAL A 172 -9.78 -5.68 -9.23
N ASN A 173 -10.23 -5.63 -10.48
CA ASN A 173 -9.73 -6.55 -11.50
C ASN A 173 -8.22 -6.34 -11.67
N ALA A 174 -7.41 -7.40 -11.55
CA ALA A 174 -5.96 -7.32 -11.62
C ALA A 174 -5.43 -6.65 -12.90
N HIS A 175 -6.15 -6.80 -14.04
CA HIS A 175 -5.77 -6.12 -15.29
C HIS A 175 -6.01 -4.61 -15.27
N LEU A 176 -6.89 -4.12 -14.40
CA LEU A 176 -7.24 -2.70 -14.28
C LEU A 176 -6.46 -1.98 -13.17
N VAL A 177 -5.62 -2.70 -12.43
CA VAL A 177 -4.77 -2.11 -11.37
C VAL A 177 -3.85 -1.04 -11.95
N ARG A 178 -3.96 0.19 -11.43
CA ARG A 178 -3.17 1.36 -11.85
C ARG A 178 -2.78 2.20 -10.64
N ALA A 179 -1.68 2.95 -10.80
CA ALA A 179 -1.31 3.99 -9.85
C ALA A 179 -2.34 5.13 -9.86
N ASN A 180 -2.57 5.68 -8.68
CA ASN A 180 -3.43 6.84 -8.49
C ASN A 180 -2.62 8.12 -8.78
N TYR A 181 -2.81 8.68 -9.95
CA TYR A 181 -2.22 9.96 -10.34
C TYR A 181 -3.22 11.09 -10.04
N VAL A 182 -3.23 11.56 -8.81
CA VAL A 182 -4.10 12.66 -8.35
C VAL A 182 -3.84 13.96 -9.14
N LYS A 183 -2.59 14.18 -9.52
CA LYS A 183 -2.20 15.32 -10.35
C LYS A 183 -2.41 14.99 -11.82
N GLU A 184 -3.22 15.78 -12.50
CA GLU A 184 -3.29 15.73 -13.96
C GLU A 184 -1.92 16.08 -14.56
N ILE A 185 -1.43 15.24 -15.46
CA ILE A 185 -0.20 15.50 -16.19
C ILE A 185 -0.53 16.56 -17.22
N GLU A 186 -0.12 17.80 -16.98
CA GLU A 186 -0.13 18.83 -18.03
C GLU A 186 0.84 18.41 -19.13
N VAL A 187 0.30 17.83 -20.19
CA VAL A 187 1.06 17.59 -21.41
C VAL A 187 1.20 18.95 -22.10
N ASN A 188 2.34 19.61 -21.90
CA ASN A 188 2.68 20.77 -22.72
C ASN A 188 2.64 20.32 -24.19
N LYS A 189 1.60 20.74 -24.92
CA LYS A 189 1.61 20.68 -26.39
C LYS A 189 2.80 21.52 -26.80
N ARG A 190 3.81 20.88 -27.37
CA ARG A 190 4.85 21.60 -28.11
C ARG A 190 4.16 22.17 -29.34
N ASP A 191 4.09 23.50 -29.41
CA ASP A 191 3.74 24.24 -30.61
C ASP A 191 4.77 23.94 -31.72
#